data_677f7ca4a24e0305b0f4a56e4c1d8dfc
#
_entry.id   677f7ca4a24e0305b0f4a56e4c1d8dfc
#
_cell.length_a   1.000
_cell.length_b   1.000
_cell.length_c   1.000
_cell.angle_alpha   90.00
_cell.angle_beta   90.00
_cell.angle_gamma   90.00
#
_symmetry.space_group_name_H-M   'P 1'
#
loop_
_entity.id
_entity.type
_entity.pdbx_description
1 polymer ?
#
loop_
_entity_poly.entity_id
_entity_poly.type
_entity_poly.pdbx_seq_one_letter_code
_entity_poly.pdbx_strand_id
1 'polypeptide(L)'
;NKTLTARALRGFVEARTADTNARCLVLGLSGGLDSATVATLVATSDVDIPLRLFWLPYRTSDPTNFEDAKMLAAHLGFGLRVMDISEVVDAARKNWAVNDNVRVGNLAARARMMALFDASAEHHGVVVGTSNLSEVCLGYGTLHGDMACAFNPLGRLFKTELRQLAPEIGVPERFLQKVP
;
A
#
# COMPACT_ATOMS: atom_id res chain seq x y z
N ASN A 1 -6.99 14.28 19.15
CA ASN A 1 -6.87 13.09 19.99
C ASN A 1 -6.57 11.87 19.12
N LYS A 2 -5.36 11.34 19.25
CA LYS A 2 -4.84 10.24 18.38
C LYS A 2 -5.70 8.98 18.45
N THR A 3 -6.15 8.60 19.63
CA THR A 3 -7.00 7.43 19.85
C THR A 3 -8.35 7.57 19.14
N LEU A 4 -8.97 8.74 19.16
CA LEU A 4 -10.21 9.01 18.43
C LEU A 4 -9.98 8.98 16.92
N THR A 5 -8.85 9.50 16.45
CA THR A 5 -8.48 9.45 15.03
C THR A 5 -8.25 8.00 14.57
N ALA A 6 -7.51 7.19 15.34
CA ALA A 6 -7.29 5.77 15.03
C ALA A 6 -8.63 5.01 14.95
N ARG A 7 -9.54 5.26 15.90
CA ARG A 7 -10.89 4.68 15.90
C ARG A 7 -11.70 5.11 14.66
N ALA A 8 -11.66 6.39 14.32
CA ALA A 8 -12.37 6.92 13.14
C ALA A 8 -11.84 6.29 11.83
N LEU A 9 -10.53 6.06 11.73
CA LEU A 9 -9.93 5.40 10.57
C LEU A 9 -10.35 3.93 10.47
N ARG A 10 -10.43 3.20 11.59
CA ARG A 10 -10.95 1.82 11.58
C ARG A 10 -12.40 1.81 11.11
N GLY A 11 -13.27 2.65 11.68
CA GLY A 11 -14.65 2.77 11.24
C GLY A 11 -14.79 3.19 9.77
N PHE A 12 -13.85 4.00 9.24
CA PHE A 12 -13.81 4.31 7.81
C PHE A 12 -13.49 3.06 6.97
N VAL A 13 -12.50 2.23 7.37
CA VAL A 13 -12.16 0.98 6.67
C VAL A 13 -13.35 0.02 6.70
N GLU A 14 -13.98 -0.16 7.86
CA GLU A 14 -15.16 -1.01 8.04
C GLU A 14 -16.31 -0.57 7.14
N ALA A 15 -16.66 0.72 7.18
CA ALA A 15 -17.73 1.29 6.35
C ALA A 15 -17.43 1.14 4.86
N ARG A 16 -16.20 1.49 4.42
CA ARG A 16 -15.84 1.36 2.99
C ARG A 16 -15.83 -0.10 2.53
N THR A 17 -15.41 -1.03 3.38
CA THR A 17 -15.46 -2.47 3.08
C THR A 17 -16.90 -2.94 2.95
N ALA A 18 -17.77 -2.54 3.87
CA ALA A 18 -19.20 -2.90 3.84
C ALA A 18 -19.96 -2.33 2.63
N ASP A 19 -19.53 -1.16 2.11
CA ASP A 19 -20.10 -0.57 0.90
C ASP A 19 -19.76 -1.36 -0.39
N THR A 20 -18.88 -2.35 -0.29
CA THR A 20 -18.47 -3.18 -1.42
C THR A 20 -19.01 -4.60 -1.31
N ASN A 21 -19.11 -5.30 -2.43
CA ASN A 21 -19.35 -6.75 -2.45
C ASN A 21 -18.03 -7.55 -2.49
N ALA A 22 -16.94 -6.96 -1.99
CA ALA A 22 -15.63 -7.57 -2.03
C ALA A 22 -15.55 -8.80 -1.12
N ARG A 23 -14.78 -9.80 -1.56
CA ARG A 23 -14.47 -11.01 -0.78
C ARG A 23 -13.11 -10.95 -0.09
N CYS A 24 -12.31 -9.93 -0.40
CA CYS A 24 -11.06 -9.64 0.29
C CYS A 24 -10.62 -8.19 0.07
N LEU A 25 -9.71 -7.71 0.91
CA LEU A 25 -8.95 -6.48 0.69
C LEU A 25 -7.58 -6.83 0.11
N VAL A 26 -7.15 -6.09 -0.90
CA VAL A 26 -5.86 -6.28 -1.60
C VAL A 26 -4.97 -5.08 -1.29
N LEU A 27 -3.77 -5.32 -0.79
CA LEU A 27 -2.85 -4.26 -0.38
C LEU A 27 -1.41 -4.57 -0.80
N GLY A 28 -0.77 -3.59 -1.45
CA GLY A 28 0.66 -3.62 -1.72
C GLY A 28 1.47 -3.17 -0.49
N LEU A 29 2.40 -4.00 -0.01
CA LEU A 29 3.37 -3.63 1.02
C LEU A 29 4.66 -3.16 0.37
N SER A 30 5.03 -1.90 0.57
CA SER A 30 6.29 -1.34 0.06
C SER A 30 7.46 -1.49 1.04
N GLY A 31 7.21 -1.96 2.26
CA GLY A 31 8.17 -1.91 3.36
C GLY A 31 8.33 -0.52 3.99
N GLY A 32 7.54 0.48 3.55
CA GLY A 32 7.51 1.83 4.10
C GLY A 32 6.38 2.03 5.13
N LEU A 33 6.44 3.17 5.84
CA LEU A 33 5.52 3.51 6.94
C LEU A 33 4.04 3.55 6.50
N ASP A 34 3.74 4.12 5.32
CA ASP A 34 2.36 4.33 4.88
C ASP A 34 1.66 2.99 4.66
N SER A 35 2.27 2.11 3.86
CA SER A 35 1.73 0.77 3.61
C SER A 35 1.67 -0.08 4.88
N ALA A 36 2.66 0.07 5.79
CA ALA A 36 2.64 -0.58 7.09
C ALA A 36 1.48 -0.09 7.97
N THR A 37 1.21 1.21 7.96
CA THR A 37 0.10 1.80 8.72
C THR A 37 -1.24 1.31 8.19
N VAL A 38 -1.44 1.28 6.87
CA VAL A 38 -2.68 0.76 6.27
C VAL A 38 -2.86 -0.72 6.57
N ALA A 39 -1.81 -1.54 6.42
CA ALA A 39 -1.89 -2.97 6.73
C ALA A 39 -2.29 -3.23 8.18
N THR A 40 -1.65 -2.52 9.14
CA THR A 40 -1.96 -2.64 10.56
C THR A 40 -3.37 -2.12 10.87
N LEU A 41 -3.77 -1.01 10.25
CA LEU A 41 -5.11 -0.45 10.42
C LEU A 41 -6.19 -1.44 9.98
N VAL A 42 -6.06 -2.02 8.79
CA VAL A 42 -6.99 -3.03 8.26
C VAL A 42 -7.00 -4.28 9.15
N ALA A 43 -5.83 -4.79 9.54
CA ALA A 43 -5.70 -5.99 10.37
C ALA A 43 -6.30 -5.82 11.78
N THR A 44 -6.43 -4.57 12.26
CA THR A 44 -7.00 -4.24 13.58
C THR A 44 -8.41 -3.63 13.53
N SER A 45 -9.01 -3.56 12.33
CA SER A 45 -10.40 -3.17 12.12
C SER A 45 -11.31 -4.38 12.20
N ASP A 46 -12.58 -4.18 12.52
CA ASP A 46 -13.61 -5.22 12.54
C ASP A 46 -14.14 -5.48 11.11
N VAL A 47 -13.32 -6.20 10.33
CA VAL A 47 -13.60 -6.51 8.92
C VAL A 47 -13.61 -8.02 8.74
N ASP A 48 -14.77 -8.57 8.33
CA ASP A 48 -15.02 -10.01 8.19
C ASP A 48 -14.40 -10.65 6.94
N ILE A 49 -13.70 -9.90 6.09
CA ILE A 49 -13.08 -10.42 4.87
C ILE A 49 -11.55 -10.40 4.97
N PRO A 50 -10.85 -11.39 4.36
CA PRO A 50 -9.41 -11.51 4.49
C PRO A 50 -8.64 -10.35 3.84
N LEU A 51 -7.51 -9.97 4.45
CA LEU A 51 -6.51 -9.09 3.88
C LEU A 51 -5.48 -9.92 3.10
N ARG A 52 -5.25 -9.57 1.83
CA ARG A 52 -4.22 -10.16 0.96
C ARG A 52 -3.11 -9.16 0.74
N LEU A 53 -1.90 -9.53 1.16
CA LEU A 53 -0.71 -8.68 1.11
C LEU A 53 0.20 -9.09 -0.05
N PHE A 54 0.68 -8.09 -0.80
CA PHE A 54 1.52 -8.28 -1.97
C PHE A 54 2.81 -7.46 -1.86
N TRP A 55 3.94 -8.09 -2.16
CA TRP A 55 5.21 -7.44 -2.43
C TRP A 55 5.47 -7.44 -3.94
N LEU A 56 5.68 -6.25 -4.53
CA LEU A 56 5.77 -6.07 -5.98
C LEU A 56 7.12 -5.43 -6.35
N PRO A 57 8.23 -6.21 -6.30
CA PRO A 57 9.55 -5.68 -6.56
C PRO A 57 9.76 -5.33 -8.03
N TYR A 58 10.58 -4.32 -8.27
CA TYR A 58 11.30 -4.07 -9.50
C TYR A 58 12.79 -4.28 -9.22
N ARG A 59 13.63 -4.51 -10.25
CA ARG A 59 15.07 -4.82 -10.12
C ARG A 59 15.86 -3.93 -9.14
N THR A 60 15.48 -2.66 -9.03
CA THR A 60 16.11 -1.68 -8.14
C THR A 60 15.46 -1.57 -6.77
N SER A 61 14.50 -2.42 -6.45
CA SER A 61 13.86 -2.42 -5.13
C SER A 61 14.87 -2.86 -4.06
N ASP A 62 14.90 -2.09 -2.95
CA ASP A 62 15.79 -2.37 -1.83
C ASP A 62 15.38 -3.67 -1.13
N PRO A 63 16.29 -4.66 -0.99
CA PRO A 63 16.02 -5.92 -0.29
C PRO A 63 15.58 -5.73 1.17
N THR A 64 16.05 -4.67 1.85
CA THR A 64 15.66 -4.39 3.23
C THR A 64 14.17 -4.09 3.35
N ASN A 65 13.58 -3.49 2.34
CA ASN A 65 12.14 -3.24 2.29
C ASN A 65 11.33 -4.54 2.15
N PHE A 66 11.88 -5.56 1.49
CA PHE A 66 11.25 -6.88 1.43
C PHE A 66 11.23 -7.56 2.80
N GLU A 67 12.35 -7.54 3.52
CA GLU A 67 12.42 -8.12 4.86
C GLU A 67 11.47 -7.41 5.83
N ASP A 68 11.34 -6.10 5.71
CA ASP A 68 10.38 -5.32 6.50
C ASP A 68 8.93 -5.68 6.17
N ALA A 69 8.58 -5.79 4.89
CA ALA A 69 7.25 -6.19 4.46
C ALA A 69 6.91 -7.61 4.94
N LYS A 70 7.87 -8.54 4.83
CA LYS A 70 7.73 -9.93 5.28
C LYS A 70 7.54 -10.02 6.81
N MET A 71 8.37 -9.29 7.55
CA MET A 71 8.25 -9.21 9.02
C MET A 71 6.90 -8.65 9.45
N LEU A 72 6.43 -7.58 8.80
CA LEU A 72 5.12 -7.00 9.12
C LEU A 72 3.98 -7.98 8.81
N ALA A 73 4.00 -8.61 7.64
CA ALA A 73 2.98 -9.58 7.28
C ALA A 73 2.89 -10.72 8.31
N ALA A 74 4.05 -11.28 8.71
CA ALA A 74 4.13 -12.30 9.74
C ALA A 74 3.64 -11.80 11.12
N HIS A 75 4.00 -10.57 11.52
CA HIS A 75 3.55 -9.95 12.77
C HIS A 75 2.02 -9.78 12.81
N LEU A 76 1.42 -9.46 11.68
CA LEU A 76 -0.04 -9.32 11.55
C LEU A 76 -0.77 -10.66 11.32
N GLY A 77 -0.05 -11.78 11.17
CA GLY A 77 -0.62 -13.10 10.95
C GLY A 77 -1.05 -13.38 9.50
N PHE A 78 -0.54 -12.63 8.52
CA PHE A 78 -0.88 -12.78 7.10
C PHE A 78 0.30 -13.32 6.29
N GLY A 79 -0.02 -14.03 5.18
CA GLY A 79 0.95 -14.37 4.15
C GLY A 79 1.28 -13.16 3.27
N LEU A 80 2.53 -13.12 2.74
CA LEU A 80 2.97 -12.13 1.77
C LEU A 80 3.22 -12.81 0.42
N ARG A 81 2.42 -12.48 -0.61
CA ARG A 81 2.66 -12.96 -1.98
C ARG A 81 3.63 -12.03 -2.69
N VAL A 82 4.62 -12.60 -3.36
CA VAL A 82 5.57 -11.85 -4.19
C VAL A 82 5.10 -11.88 -5.65
N MET A 83 5.00 -10.71 -6.27
CA MET A 83 4.70 -10.56 -7.70
C MET A 83 5.76 -9.64 -8.31
N ASP A 84 6.80 -10.21 -8.91
CA ASP A 84 7.87 -9.44 -9.55
C ASP A 84 7.34 -8.76 -10.83
N ILE A 85 7.48 -7.43 -10.88
CA ILE A 85 7.03 -6.61 -12.01
C ILE A 85 8.15 -6.31 -13.02
N SER A 86 9.35 -6.86 -12.83
CA SER A 86 10.54 -6.48 -13.58
C SER A 86 10.40 -6.71 -15.08
N GLU A 87 9.90 -7.87 -15.50
CA GLU A 87 9.75 -8.20 -16.92
C GLU A 87 8.75 -7.28 -17.63
N VAL A 88 7.65 -6.93 -16.96
CA VAL A 88 6.63 -6.02 -17.50
C VAL A 88 7.22 -4.62 -17.71
N VAL A 89 7.93 -4.11 -16.70
CA VAL A 89 8.56 -2.78 -16.78
C VAL A 89 9.67 -2.76 -17.83
N ASP A 90 10.51 -3.78 -17.86
CA ASP A 90 11.62 -3.87 -18.84
C ASP A 90 11.12 -4.01 -20.27
N ALA A 91 10.06 -4.77 -20.51
CA ALA A 91 9.41 -4.86 -21.82
C ALA A 91 8.87 -3.49 -22.27
N ALA A 92 8.18 -2.77 -21.38
CA ALA A 92 7.69 -1.42 -21.67
C ALA A 92 8.84 -0.43 -21.94
N ARG A 93 9.91 -0.48 -21.13
CA ARG A 93 11.12 0.35 -21.33
C ARG A 93 11.73 0.12 -22.71
N LYS A 94 11.89 -1.15 -23.11
CA LYS A 94 12.45 -1.52 -24.41
C LYS A 94 11.58 -1.06 -25.55
N ASN A 95 10.28 -1.37 -25.50
CA ASN A 95 9.35 -1.09 -26.60
C ASN A 95 9.11 0.41 -26.83
N TRP A 96 9.16 1.20 -25.76
CA TRP A 96 8.90 2.66 -25.81
C TRP A 96 10.16 3.50 -25.69
N ALA A 97 11.36 2.89 -25.74
CA ALA A 97 12.66 3.53 -25.61
C ALA A 97 12.75 4.47 -24.37
N VAL A 98 12.29 3.99 -23.20
CA VAL A 98 12.27 4.78 -21.97
C VAL A 98 13.59 4.65 -21.23
N ASN A 99 14.36 5.74 -21.16
CA ASN A 99 15.66 5.82 -20.47
C ASN A 99 15.67 6.75 -19.26
N ASP A 100 14.64 7.59 -19.12
CA ASP A 100 14.50 8.53 -18.02
C ASP A 100 14.03 7.84 -16.74
N ASN A 101 14.69 8.10 -15.61
CA ASN A 101 14.41 7.44 -14.33
C ASN A 101 13.00 7.75 -13.77
N VAL A 102 12.50 8.97 -13.98
CA VAL A 102 11.15 9.35 -13.54
C VAL A 102 10.10 8.56 -14.33
N ARG A 103 10.29 8.45 -15.65
CA ARG A 103 9.42 7.63 -16.49
C ARG A 103 9.47 6.16 -16.12
N VAL A 104 10.65 5.62 -15.80
CA VAL A 104 10.81 4.23 -15.32
C VAL A 104 10.08 4.04 -13.99
N GLY A 105 10.22 4.98 -13.05
CA GLY A 105 9.48 4.97 -11.78
C GLY A 105 7.96 4.96 -12.00
N ASN A 106 7.47 5.78 -12.93
CA ASN A 106 6.06 5.82 -13.30
C ASN A 106 5.57 4.52 -13.96
N LEU A 107 6.41 3.88 -14.79
CA LEU A 107 6.10 2.56 -15.35
C LEU A 107 6.01 1.51 -14.23
N ALA A 108 6.95 1.50 -13.30
CA ALA A 108 6.95 0.57 -12.17
C ALA A 108 5.71 0.77 -11.27
N ALA A 109 5.32 2.01 -10.97
CA ALA A 109 4.12 2.31 -10.19
C ALA A 109 2.84 1.81 -10.90
N ARG A 110 2.73 1.99 -12.22
CA ARG A 110 1.58 1.48 -13.01
C ARG A 110 1.60 -0.03 -13.16
N ALA A 111 2.77 -0.65 -13.28
CA ALA A 111 2.88 -2.11 -13.28
C ALA A 111 2.43 -2.72 -11.94
N ARG A 112 2.77 -2.07 -10.81
CA ARG A 112 2.25 -2.47 -9.48
C ARG A 112 0.73 -2.33 -9.41
N MET A 113 0.19 -1.20 -9.88
CA MET A 113 -1.25 -1.01 -9.95
C MET A 113 -1.92 -2.11 -10.78
N MET A 114 -1.41 -2.39 -11.97
CA MET A 114 -1.94 -3.45 -12.84
C MET A 114 -1.96 -4.81 -12.13
N ALA A 115 -0.87 -5.19 -11.45
CA ALA A 115 -0.78 -6.45 -10.71
C ALA A 115 -1.75 -6.51 -9.52
N LEU A 116 -1.93 -5.40 -8.78
CA LEU A 116 -2.88 -5.35 -7.66
C LEU A 116 -4.34 -5.42 -8.12
N PHE A 117 -4.68 -4.76 -9.23
CA PHE A 117 -6.03 -4.82 -9.78
C PHE A 117 -6.34 -6.17 -10.43
N ASP A 118 -5.34 -6.83 -11.04
CA ASP A 118 -5.47 -8.22 -11.50
C ASP A 118 -5.73 -9.17 -10.33
N ALA A 119 -4.93 -9.07 -9.26
CA ALA A 119 -5.16 -9.84 -8.03
C ALA A 119 -6.52 -9.53 -7.38
N SER A 120 -6.98 -8.28 -7.46
CA SER A 120 -8.31 -7.88 -7.02
C SER A 120 -9.40 -8.60 -7.81
N ALA A 121 -9.27 -8.69 -9.13
CA ALA A 121 -10.19 -9.42 -10.00
C ALA A 121 -10.14 -10.93 -9.73
N GLU A 122 -8.95 -11.53 -9.63
CA GLU A 122 -8.73 -12.96 -9.31
C GLU A 122 -9.47 -13.39 -8.04
N HIS A 123 -9.45 -12.53 -7.02
CA HIS A 123 -9.95 -12.86 -5.69
C HIS A 123 -11.28 -12.19 -5.33
N HIS A 124 -11.95 -11.53 -6.28
CA HIS A 124 -13.16 -10.74 -6.05
C HIS A 124 -12.97 -9.70 -4.92
N GLY A 125 -11.81 -9.05 -4.89
CA GLY A 125 -11.41 -8.10 -3.86
C GLY A 125 -11.46 -6.65 -4.32
N VAL A 126 -11.00 -5.75 -3.46
CA VAL A 126 -10.79 -4.33 -3.78
C VAL A 126 -9.41 -3.86 -3.31
N VAL A 127 -8.79 -2.98 -4.09
CA VAL A 127 -7.47 -2.44 -3.77
C VAL A 127 -7.58 -1.31 -2.76
N VAL A 128 -6.83 -1.42 -1.66
CA VAL A 128 -6.73 -0.38 -0.62
C VAL A 128 -5.53 0.51 -0.89
N GLY A 129 -5.75 1.83 -0.91
CA GLY A 129 -4.71 2.82 -1.15
C GLY A 129 -3.87 3.13 0.09
N THR A 130 -2.66 3.64 -0.15
CA THR A 130 -1.69 3.97 0.89
C THR A 130 -1.18 5.41 0.83
N SER A 131 -1.66 6.23 -0.11
CA SER A 131 -1.20 7.60 -0.29
C SER A 131 -1.71 8.51 0.83
N ASN A 132 -0.81 9.32 1.38
CA ASN A 132 -1.15 10.32 2.40
C ASN A 132 -1.45 11.69 1.76
N LEU A 133 -2.03 12.62 2.55
CA LEU A 133 -2.41 13.95 2.06
C LEU A 133 -1.19 14.78 1.59
N SER A 134 -0.02 14.62 2.22
CA SER A 134 1.20 15.33 1.79
C SER A 134 1.59 14.95 0.35
N GLU A 135 1.53 13.67 0.02
CA GLU A 135 1.81 13.17 -1.34
C GLU A 135 0.81 13.72 -2.35
N VAL A 136 -0.48 13.71 -2.00
CA VAL A 136 -1.54 14.26 -2.85
C VAL A 136 -1.35 15.75 -3.09
N CYS A 137 -1.08 16.54 -2.04
CA CYS A 137 -0.89 17.99 -2.14
C CYS A 137 0.35 18.38 -2.93
N LEU A 138 1.43 17.59 -2.83
CA LEU A 138 2.69 17.84 -3.53
C LEU A 138 2.72 17.24 -4.95
N GLY A 139 1.70 16.48 -5.33
CA GLY A 139 1.72 15.72 -6.59
C GLY A 139 2.79 14.60 -6.59
N TYR A 140 3.21 14.16 -5.41
CA TYR A 140 4.20 13.09 -5.24
C TYR A 140 3.53 11.73 -5.28
N GLY A 141 3.20 11.30 -6.47
CA GLY A 141 2.55 10.01 -6.75
C GLY A 141 2.34 9.86 -8.25
N THR A 142 2.27 8.64 -8.72
CA THR A 142 2.01 8.35 -10.13
C THR A 142 0.52 8.26 -10.38
N LEU A 143 0.00 9.18 -11.19
CA LEU A 143 -1.40 9.16 -11.61
C LEU A 143 -1.71 7.84 -12.33
N HIS A 144 -2.80 7.17 -11.93
CA HIS A 144 -3.17 5.82 -12.37
C HIS A 144 -2.10 4.75 -12.09
N GLY A 145 -1.24 4.99 -11.08
CA GLY A 145 -0.27 4.05 -10.56
C GLY A 145 -0.54 3.79 -9.07
N ASP A 146 0.38 4.18 -8.21
CA ASP A 146 0.27 4.04 -6.75
C ASP A 146 -0.89 4.84 -6.12
N MET A 147 -1.42 5.86 -6.83
CA MET A 147 -2.61 6.60 -6.40
C MET A 147 -3.94 5.91 -6.76
N ALA A 148 -3.92 4.83 -7.55
CA ALA A 148 -5.14 4.11 -7.94
C ALA A 148 -5.56 3.11 -6.86
N CYS A 149 -6.77 3.27 -6.35
CA CYS A 149 -7.35 2.40 -5.32
C CYS A 149 -8.87 2.53 -5.29
N ALA A 150 -9.56 1.59 -4.64
CA ALA A 150 -11.00 1.66 -4.39
C ALA A 150 -11.32 2.67 -3.29
N PHE A 151 -10.52 2.67 -2.21
CA PHE A 151 -10.57 3.66 -1.15
C PHE A 151 -9.19 3.82 -0.48
N ASN A 152 -8.95 4.98 0.12
CA ASN A 152 -7.66 5.33 0.71
C ASN A 152 -7.83 5.85 2.15
N PRO A 153 -7.49 5.04 3.17
CA PRO A 153 -7.66 5.43 4.57
C PRO A 153 -6.81 6.63 5.00
N LEU A 154 -5.62 6.80 4.37
CA LEU A 154 -4.68 7.86 4.74
C LEU A 154 -4.87 9.17 3.98
N GLY A 155 -5.78 9.22 3.01
CA GLY A 155 -5.91 10.34 2.06
C GLY A 155 -6.20 11.71 2.67
N ARG A 156 -6.58 11.77 3.95
CA ARG A 156 -6.82 13.02 4.70
C ARG A 156 -5.79 13.30 5.80
N LEU A 157 -4.72 12.51 5.90
CA LEU A 157 -3.69 12.68 6.92
C LEU A 157 -2.40 13.19 6.28
N PHE A 158 -1.83 14.25 6.83
CA PHE A 158 -0.47 14.66 6.50
C PHE A 158 0.55 13.64 7.01
N LYS A 159 1.71 13.56 6.37
CA LYS A 159 2.79 12.63 6.75
C LYS A 159 3.22 12.78 8.21
N THR A 160 3.23 14.00 8.72
CA THR A 160 3.56 14.31 10.14
C THR A 160 2.51 13.77 11.10
N GLU A 161 1.23 13.88 10.74
CA GLU A 161 0.11 13.32 11.52
C GLU A 161 0.15 11.80 11.50
N LEU A 162 0.41 11.21 10.34
CA LEU A 162 0.57 9.77 10.17
C LEU A 162 1.67 9.21 11.07
N ARG A 163 2.86 9.84 11.10
CA ARG A 163 3.96 9.42 11.99
C ARG A 163 3.58 9.46 13.47
N GLN A 164 2.75 10.42 13.87
CA GLN A 164 2.28 10.53 15.24
C GLN A 164 1.17 9.52 15.58
N LEU A 165 0.42 9.08 14.58
CA LEU A 165 -0.72 8.19 14.73
C LEU A 165 -0.31 6.70 14.63
N ALA A 166 0.70 6.39 13.84
CA ALA A 166 1.12 5.02 13.57
C ALA A 166 1.39 4.17 14.83
N PRO A 167 2.03 4.70 15.91
CA PRO A 167 2.17 3.97 17.18
C PRO A 167 0.84 3.63 17.85
N GLU A 168 -0.16 4.51 17.77
CA GLU A 168 -1.50 4.30 18.36
C GLU A 168 -2.29 3.23 17.59
N ILE A 169 -1.97 3.04 16.30
CA ILE A 169 -2.56 1.99 15.47
C ILE A 169 -1.91 0.63 15.79
N GLY A 170 -0.67 0.63 16.31
CA GLY A 170 0.11 -0.56 16.61
C GLY A 170 1.16 -0.88 15.56
N VAL A 171 1.56 0.10 14.74
CA VAL A 171 2.65 -0.08 13.75
C VAL A 171 3.97 -0.30 14.47
N PRO A 172 4.76 -1.35 14.15
CA PRO A 172 6.04 -1.60 14.79
C PRO A 172 7.02 -0.43 14.65
N GLU A 173 7.78 -0.15 15.71
CA GLU A 173 8.69 1.00 15.82
C GLU A 173 9.69 1.09 14.67
N ARG A 174 10.15 -0.03 14.16
CA ARG A 174 11.07 -0.12 13.01
C ARG A 174 10.59 0.72 11.80
N PHE A 175 9.28 0.80 11.55
CA PHE A 175 8.73 1.61 10.45
C PHE A 175 8.70 3.10 10.76
N LEU A 176 8.64 3.48 12.03
CA LEU A 176 8.62 4.89 12.46
C LEU A 176 9.98 5.57 12.26
N GLN A 177 11.07 4.79 12.37
CA GLN A 177 12.45 5.27 12.25
C GLN A 177 12.93 5.39 10.80
N LYS A 178 12.18 4.82 9.82
CA LYS A 178 12.55 4.92 8.40
C LYS A 178 12.48 6.35 7.89
N VAL A 179 13.57 6.75 7.22
CA VAL A 179 13.59 7.99 6.44
C VAL A 179 12.70 7.78 5.20
N PRO A 180 11.92 8.79 4.82
CA PRO A 180 11.07 8.73 3.62
C PRO A 180 11.87 8.52 2.34
#